data_a8750cd4eba76972b26045a33d2722d2
#
_entry.id   a8750cd4eba76972b26045a33d2722d2
#
_cell.length_a   1.000
_cell.length_b   1.000
_cell.length_c   1.000
_cell.angle_alpha   90.00
_cell.angle_beta   90.00
_cell.angle_gamma   90.00
#
_symmetry.space_group_name_H-M   'P 1'
#
loop_
_entity.id
_entity.type
_entity.pdbx_description
1 polymer ?
#
loop_
_entity_poly.entity_id
_entity_poly.type
_entity_poly.pdbx_seq_one_letter_code
_entity_poly.pdbx_strand_id
1 'polypeptide(L)'
;MKIGILTFHCAHNYGAMLQTYATQELLRGAGHDVEVIDYRPSYLTEPYKWFRLSRIRKKDGSISLKHVLAEIVLLPFRYVRYHRFNRFMTSRMQLSELVQPESFKGNYDAIVIGSDQVWNIRQTGGKLDDMYIASFPFEKGSRRYIADAVSMEQNLMGPEYKQQLSESFKNFDLLTAREEDAVAWLNSFSSKQFRHIQDPVFQIDPKKWQELAQPVNRKKPYLLVYKMRDHKNIDIMAEQIAKKNGLDIVEILSDPDASRLLVDEQAVSVEKFLGYFAGASFVLTTSFHGTAFSLIFKKQFYSLAFGDGKDSRVKSLLESIGVADRMIPVQSELLEMPEIDYVKVTSEMETIRKESSNLLLQSLS
;
A
#
# COMPACT_ATOMS: atom_id res chain seq x y z
N MET A 1 16.33 -19.50 -7.80
CA MET A 1 17.19 -18.44 -7.20
C MET A 1 16.74 -18.19 -5.77
N LYS A 2 17.66 -17.79 -4.89
CA LYS A 2 17.30 -17.23 -3.60
C LYS A 2 17.09 -15.73 -3.74
N ILE A 3 15.87 -15.23 -3.44
CA ILE A 3 15.46 -13.84 -3.65
C ILE A 3 15.08 -13.19 -2.32
N GLY A 4 15.64 -12.00 -2.06
CA GLY A 4 15.25 -11.15 -0.95
C GLY A 4 14.30 -10.05 -1.40
N ILE A 5 13.16 -9.88 -0.74
CA ILE A 5 12.23 -8.77 -0.95
C ILE A 5 12.50 -7.71 0.12
N LEU A 6 12.78 -6.48 -0.30
CA LEU A 6 13.04 -5.36 0.59
C LEU A 6 12.00 -4.25 0.38
N THR A 7 11.04 -4.13 1.29
CA THR A 7 9.92 -3.19 1.20
C THR A 7 9.41 -2.80 2.59
N PHE A 8 8.32 -2.03 2.66
CA PHE A 8 7.69 -1.59 3.90
C PHE A 8 6.87 -2.68 4.60
N HIS A 9 7.37 -3.92 4.63
CA HIS A 9 6.70 -5.09 5.19
C HIS A 9 6.31 -4.95 6.68
N CYS A 10 7.04 -4.14 7.45
CA CYS A 10 6.80 -3.93 8.89
C CYS A 10 5.87 -2.74 9.21
N ALA A 11 5.42 -1.99 8.20
CA ALA A 11 4.43 -0.94 8.38
C ALA A 11 3.05 -1.57 8.61
N HIS A 12 2.37 -1.21 9.72
CA HIS A 12 1.01 -1.72 10.01
C HIS A 12 -0.04 -1.00 9.15
N ASN A 13 0.15 -1.07 7.85
CA ASN A 13 -0.72 -0.57 6.80
C ASN A 13 -1.20 -1.74 5.94
N TYR A 14 -2.50 -1.82 5.64
CA TYR A 14 -3.06 -2.94 4.89
C TYR A 14 -2.42 -3.08 3.51
N GLY A 15 -2.23 -1.96 2.80
CA GLY A 15 -1.59 -1.97 1.49
C GLY A 15 -0.15 -2.45 1.53
N ALA A 16 0.65 -1.94 2.47
CA ALA A 16 2.05 -2.34 2.65
C ALA A 16 2.18 -3.86 2.92
N MET A 17 1.31 -4.41 3.76
CA MET A 17 1.28 -5.85 4.03
C MET A 17 0.89 -6.67 2.81
N LEU A 18 -0.15 -6.23 2.09
CA LEU A 18 -0.72 -6.99 0.98
C LEU A 18 0.14 -6.94 -0.27
N GLN A 19 0.80 -5.80 -0.58
CA GLN A 19 1.75 -5.74 -1.68
C GLN A 19 2.99 -6.62 -1.40
N THR A 20 3.51 -6.63 -0.16
CA THR A 20 4.61 -7.53 0.23
C THR A 20 4.24 -8.99 0.05
N TYR A 21 3.05 -9.37 0.54
CA TYR A 21 2.51 -10.72 0.36
C TYR A 21 2.37 -11.08 -1.13
N ALA A 22 1.87 -10.16 -1.95
CA ALA A 22 1.70 -10.38 -3.39
C ALA A 22 3.04 -10.64 -4.11
N THR A 23 4.05 -9.79 -3.85
CA THR A 23 5.40 -9.99 -4.42
C THR A 23 5.98 -11.34 -4.01
N GLN A 24 5.86 -11.72 -2.73
CA GLN A 24 6.30 -13.03 -2.25
C GLN A 24 5.59 -14.18 -2.98
N GLU A 25 4.26 -14.12 -3.10
CA GLU A 25 3.46 -15.16 -3.75
C GLU A 25 3.74 -15.29 -5.25
N LEU A 26 3.98 -14.16 -5.93
CA LEU A 26 4.36 -14.16 -7.34
C LEU A 26 5.69 -14.88 -7.55
N LEU A 27 6.72 -14.50 -6.80
CA LEU A 27 8.07 -15.04 -6.95
C LEU A 27 8.14 -16.52 -6.51
N ARG A 28 7.45 -16.91 -5.44
CA ARG A 28 7.35 -18.30 -5.01
C ARG A 28 6.59 -19.15 -6.01
N GLY A 29 5.52 -18.61 -6.59
CA GLY A 29 4.76 -19.24 -7.66
C GLY A 29 5.59 -19.52 -8.92
N ALA A 30 6.64 -18.72 -9.16
CA ALA A 30 7.62 -18.91 -10.22
C ALA A 30 8.77 -19.90 -9.85
N GLY A 31 8.73 -20.53 -8.66
CA GLY A 31 9.70 -21.54 -8.25
C GLY A 31 10.96 -21.00 -7.58
N HIS A 32 10.96 -19.75 -7.14
CA HIS A 32 12.08 -19.17 -6.40
C HIS A 32 12.00 -19.44 -4.90
N ASP A 33 13.16 -19.50 -4.24
CA ASP A 33 13.29 -19.46 -2.78
C ASP A 33 13.26 -17.99 -2.33
N VAL A 34 12.23 -17.58 -1.61
CA VAL A 34 11.92 -16.17 -1.36
C VAL A 34 11.84 -15.87 0.12
N GLU A 35 12.58 -14.88 0.55
CA GLU A 35 12.52 -14.31 1.90
C GLU A 35 12.19 -12.81 1.84
N VAL A 36 11.36 -12.33 2.76
CA VAL A 36 11.19 -10.89 3.00
C VAL A 36 12.30 -10.46 3.96
N ILE A 37 13.18 -9.58 3.50
CA ILE A 37 14.31 -9.04 4.28
C ILE A 37 13.75 -8.25 5.46
N ASP A 38 13.96 -8.75 6.68
CA ASP A 38 13.39 -8.18 7.91
C ASP A 38 14.15 -6.93 8.35
N TYR A 39 14.05 -5.86 7.56
CA TYR A 39 14.59 -4.53 7.85
C TYR A 39 13.51 -3.65 8.49
N ARG A 40 13.71 -3.24 9.75
CA ARG A 40 12.71 -2.52 10.57
C ARG A 40 13.22 -1.16 11.04
N PRO A 41 13.38 -0.18 10.16
CA PRO A 41 13.82 1.15 10.57
C PRO A 41 12.80 1.82 11.50
N SER A 42 13.29 2.63 12.42
CA SER A 42 12.45 3.27 13.46
C SER A 42 11.35 4.15 12.88
N TYR A 43 11.60 4.85 11.77
CA TYR A 43 10.60 5.69 11.12
C TYR A 43 9.40 4.89 10.57
N LEU A 44 9.55 3.59 10.27
CA LEU A 44 8.45 2.70 9.88
C LEU A 44 7.77 2.01 11.07
N THR A 45 8.50 1.72 12.14
CA THR A 45 7.95 0.93 13.26
C THR A 45 7.37 1.79 14.38
N GLU A 46 8.02 2.92 14.71
CA GLU A 46 7.58 3.83 15.78
C GLU A 46 6.14 4.35 15.59
N PRO A 47 5.68 4.71 14.37
CA PRO A 47 4.30 5.16 14.16
C PRO A 47 3.25 4.13 14.58
N TYR A 48 3.58 2.84 14.58
CA TYR A 48 2.64 1.75 14.80
C TYR A 48 2.76 1.07 16.18
N LYS A 49 3.70 1.50 17.03
CA LYS A 49 3.75 1.01 18.40
C LYS A 49 2.41 1.24 19.11
N TRP A 50 1.90 0.21 19.79
CA TRP A 50 0.62 0.29 20.50
C TRP A 50 0.61 1.34 21.61
N PHE A 51 1.78 1.65 22.20
CA PHE A 51 1.96 2.74 23.15
C PHE A 51 3.08 3.70 22.70
N ARG A 52 2.81 5.02 22.70
CA ARG A 52 3.80 6.05 22.38
C ARG A 52 3.63 7.28 23.26
N LEU A 53 4.71 7.67 23.93
CA LEU A 53 4.74 8.91 24.73
C LEU A 53 4.50 10.17 23.88
N SER A 54 4.91 10.17 22.62
CA SER A 54 4.70 11.31 21.70
C SER A 54 3.23 11.64 21.46
N ARG A 55 2.31 10.68 21.63
CA ARG A 55 0.86 10.91 21.44
C ARG A 55 0.22 11.70 22.60
N ILE A 56 0.80 11.65 23.79
CA ILE A 56 0.27 12.34 24.98
C ILE A 56 0.91 13.70 25.21
N ARG A 57 2.01 14.02 24.50
CA ARG A 57 2.72 15.29 24.59
C ARG A 57 2.20 16.29 23.56
N LYS A 58 2.04 17.54 23.99
CA LYS A 58 1.81 18.68 23.11
C LYS A 58 3.10 19.12 22.43
N LYS A 59 2.98 20.02 21.44
CA LYS A 59 4.15 20.60 20.74
C LYS A 59 5.13 21.33 21.66
N ASP A 60 4.66 21.89 22.78
CA ASP A 60 5.45 22.54 23.80
C ASP A 60 6.11 21.57 24.81
N GLY A 61 5.95 20.24 24.60
CA GLY A 61 6.48 19.21 25.49
C GLY A 61 5.61 18.87 26.70
N SER A 62 4.58 19.69 27.02
CA SER A 62 3.68 19.44 28.15
C SER A 62 2.76 18.20 27.88
N ILE A 63 2.32 17.56 28.96
CA ILE A 63 1.37 16.44 28.88
C ILE A 63 -0.04 16.99 28.79
N SER A 64 -0.83 16.45 27.83
CA SER A 64 -2.23 16.79 27.67
C SER A 64 -3.12 15.72 28.32
N LEU A 65 -3.85 16.08 29.35
CA LEU A 65 -4.79 15.16 30.02
C LEU A 65 -5.83 14.59 29.03
N LYS A 66 -6.32 15.40 28.11
CA LYS A 66 -7.25 14.95 27.04
C LYS A 66 -6.60 13.85 26.18
N HIS A 67 -5.32 14.04 25.79
CA HIS A 67 -4.61 13.04 25.00
C HIS A 67 -4.30 11.78 25.81
N VAL A 68 -3.98 11.91 27.11
CA VAL A 68 -3.79 10.75 28.00
C VAL A 68 -5.06 9.91 28.08
N LEU A 69 -6.21 10.55 28.31
CA LEU A 69 -7.50 9.84 28.36
C LEU A 69 -7.83 9.16 27.02
N ALA A 70 -7.61 9.85 25.90
CA ALA A 70 -7.79 9.28 24.58
C ALA A 70 -6.87 8.05 24.35
N GLU A 71 -5.60 8.14 24.75
CA GLU A 71 -4.68 6.99 24.64
C GLU A 71 -5.10 5.81 25.51
N ILE A 72 -5.56 6.04 26.74
CA ILE A 72 -6.06 4.97 27.61
C ILE A 72 -7.25 4.24 26.95
N VAL A 73 -8.21 4.99 26.40
CA VAL A 73 -9.37 4.42 25.72
C VAL A 73 -8.99 3.65 24.46
N LEU A 74 -8.00 4.14 23.69
CA LEU A 74 -7.58 3.52 22.44
C LEU A 74 -6.56 2.38 22.63
N LEU A 75 -5.95 2.26 23.81
CA LEU A 75 -4.92 1.27 24.07
C LEU A 75 -5.32 -0.16 23.71
N PRO A 76 -6.52 -0.66 24.08
CA PRO A 76 -6.95 -2.01 23.72
C PRO A 76 -7.03 -2.21 22.20
N PHE A 77 -7.56 -1.23 21.49
CA PHE A 77 -7.70 -1.31 20.02
C PHE A 77 -6.34 -1.30 19.33
N ARG A 78 -5.41 -0.45 19.79
CA ARG A 78 -4.03 -0.40 19.26
C ARG A 78 -3.26 -1.68 19.56
N TYR A 79 -3.41 -2.22 20.77
CA TYR A 79 -2.80 -3.49 21.14
C TYR A 79 -3.30 -4.63 20.24
N VAL A 80 -4.61 -4.75 20.07
CA VAL A 80 -5.22 -5.78 19.20
C VAL A 80 -4.76 -5.59 17.75
N ARG A 81 -4.77 -4.34 17.23
CA ARG A 81 -4.30 -4.03 15.89
C ARG A 81 -2.83 -4.42 15.70
N TYR A 82 -1.97 -4.01 16.62
CA TYR A 82 -0.54 -4.34 16.60
C TYR A 82 -0.31 -5.86 16.49
N HIS A 83 -0.99 -6.64 17.34
CA HIS A 83 -0.86 -8.10 17.31
C HIS A 83 -1.46 -8.74 16.04
N ARG A 84 -2.53 -8.21 15.50
CA ARG A 84 -3.14 -8.72 14.26
C ARG A 84 -2.21 -8.51 13.06
N PHE A 85 -1.59 -7.33 12.94
CA PHE A 85 -0.61 -7.06 11.88
C PHE A 85 0.66 -7.89 12.04
N ASN A 86 1.22 -7.98 13.24
CA ASN A 86 2.37 -8.84 13.49
C ASN A 86 2.06 -10.32 13.21
N ARG A 87 0.88 -10.81 13.59
CA ARG A 87 0.46 -12.18 13.27
C ARG A 87 0.41 -12.41 11.76
N PHE A 88 -0.16 -11.49 10.99
CA PHE A 88 -0.17 -11.61 9.53
C PHE A 88 1.26 -11.66 8.98
N MET A 89 2.11 -10.72 9.38
CA MET A 89 3.50 -10.65 8.96
C MET A 89 4.26 -11.96 9.25
N THR A 90 4.16 -12.48 10.49
CA THR A 90 4.92 -13.67 10.90
C THR A 90 4.32 -14.99 10.41
N SER A 91 3.02 -15.04 10.05
CA SER A 91 2.36 -16.26 9.59
C SER A 91 2.20 -16.36 8.07
N ARG A 92 2.29 -15.23 7.34
CA ARG A 92 2.07 -15.16 5.90
C ARG A 92 3.30 -14.76 5.10
N MET A 93 4.30 -14.19 5.76
CA MET A 93 5.55 -13.82 5.12
C MET A 93 6.68 -14.69 5.65
N GLN A 94 7.57 -15.12 4.77
CA GLN A 94 8.81 -15.79 5.16
C GLN A 94 9.86 -14.71 5.42
N LEU A 95 9.99 -14.33 6.68
CA LEU A 95 10.95 -13.30 7.09
C LEU A 95 12.36 -13.89 7.19
N SER A 96 13.36 -13.10 6.80
CA SER A 96 14.76 -13.36 7.14
C SER A 96 15.01 -13.14 8.64
N GLU A 97 16.24 -13.36 9.08
CA GLU A 97 16.69 -12.78 10.35
C GLU A 97 16.62 -11.25 10.29
N LEU A 98 16.48 -10.61 11.48
CA LEU A 98 16.44 -9.16 11.59
C LEU A 98 17.72 -8.54 11.05
N VAL A 99 17.58 -7.60 10.12
CA VAL A 99 18.68 -6.96 9.42
C VAL A 99 18.94 -5.55 9.97
N GLN A 100 20.21 -5.26 10.25
CA GLN A 100 20.72 -3.90 10.40
C GLN A 100 21.53 -3.53 9.16
N PRO A 101 21.47 -2.28 8.66
CA PRO A 101 22.15 -1.88 7.43
C PRO A 101 23.66 -2.24 7.45
N GLU A 102 24.34 -1.99 8.58
CA GLU A 102 25.78 -2.18 8.73
C GLU A 102 26.19 -3.66 8.71
N SER A 103 25.31 -4.57 9.07
CA SER A 103 25.55 -6.02 9.13
C SER A 103 24.90 -6.79 7.99
N PHE A 104 24.19 -6.11 7.09
CA PHE A 104 23.54 -6.77 5.96
C PHE A 104 24.54 -7.35 4.97
N LYS A 105 24.49 -8.65 4.73
CA LYS A 105 25.44 -9.38 3.88
C LYS A 105 24.91 -9.65 2.47
N GLY A 106 23.61 -9.46 2.24
CA GLY A 106 22.99 -9.66 0.92
C GLY A 106 23.19 -11.06 0.34
N ASN A 107 23.01 -12.10 1.14
CA ASN A 107 23.17 -13.50 0.72
C ASN A 107 21.99 -13.97 -0.16
N TYR A 108 21.74 -13.26 -1.25
CA TYR A 108 20.67 -13.51 -2.23
C TYR A 108 21.26 -13.47 -3.65
N ASP A 109 20.67 -14.21 -4.56
CA ASP A 109 20.97 -14.13 -5.99
C ASP A 109 20.34 -12.86 -6.60
N ALA A 110 19.17 -12.44 -6.07
CA ALA A 110 18.51 -11.21 -6.43
C ALA A 110 17.89 -10.52 -5.21
N ILE A 111 17.85 -9.18 -5.25
CA ILE A 111 17.12 -8.36 -4.28
C ILE A 111 16.09 -7.53 -5.03
N VAL A 112 14.80 -7.75 -4.70
CA VAL A 112 13.66 -7.00 -5.23
C VAL A 112 13.30 -5.92 -4.23
N ILE A 113 13.46 -4.65 -4.63
CA ILE A 113 13.22 -3.47 -3.80
C ILE A 113 11.91 -2.83 -4.23
N GLY A 114 10.98 -2.73 -3.32
CA GLY A 114 9.60 -2.26 -3.55
C GLY A 114 8.63 -3.43 -3.35
N SER A 115 7.39 -3.21 -3.66
CA SER A 115 6.74 -1.98 -4.12
C SER A 115 6.66 -0.93 -2.99
N ASP A 116 5.59 -0.12 -3.03
CA ASP A 116 5.27 0.96 -2.09
C ASP A 116 6.20 2.19 -2.23
N GLN A 117 6.03 3.15 -1.34
CA GLN A 117 6.68 4.47 -1.36
C GLN A 117 8.12 4.43 -0.81
N VAL A 118 8.88 3.41 -1.20
CA VAL A 118 10.24 3.18 -0.69
C VAL A 118 11.23 4.31 -1.01
N TRP A 119 10.93 5.13 -2.02
CA TRP A 119 11.70 6.32 -2.38
C TRP A 119 11.04 7.63 -1.95
N ASN A 120 9.98 7.59 -1.15
CA ASN A 120 9.35 8.79 -0.62
C ASN A 120 10.02 9.27 0.67
N ILE A 121 10.78 10.36 0.60
CA ILE A 121 11.52 10.90 1.75
C ILE A 121 10.64 11.23 2.95
N ARG A 122 9.36 11.54 2.76
CA ARG A 122 8.41 11.73 3.87
C ARG A 122 8.16 10.45 4.64
N GLN A 123 8.22 9.30 3.97
CA GLN A 123 8.00 7.97 4.56
C GLN A 123 9.29 7.35 5.12
N THR A 124 10.45 7.81 4.61
CA THR A 124 11.78 7.27 4.97
C THR A 124 12.56 8.18 5.95
N GLY A 125 11.84 8.92 6.81
CA GLY A 125 12.45 9.69 7.86
C GLY A 125 13.11 11.01 7.42
N GLY A 126 12.68 11.57 6.29
CA GLY A 126 13.14 12.87 5.77
C GLY A 126 14.30 12.79 4.78
N LYS A 127 14.76 11.59 4.43
CA LYS A 127 15.86 11.34 3.47
C LYS A 127 15.61 10.04 2.70
N LEU A 128 16.33 9.85 1.60
CA LEU A 128 16.39 8.53 0.96
C LEU A 128 17.12 7.55 1.89
N ASP A 129 16.58 6.34 1.99
CA ASP A 129 17.19 5.28 2.80
C ASP A 129 18.09 4.42 1.90
N ASP A 130 19.35 4.28 2.30
CA ASP A 130 20.39 3.57 1.55
C ASP A 130 20.00 2.13 1.22
N MET A 131 19.26 1.46 2.11
CA MET A 131 18.76 0.11 1.85
C MET A 131 17.78 0.09 0.67
N TYR A 132 16.86 1.06 0.58
CA TYR A 132 15.85 1.07 -0.50
C TYR A 132 16.37 1.62 -1.84
N ILE A 133 17.53 2.27 -1.87
CA ILE A 133 18.18 2.70 -3.11
C ILE A 133 19.33 1.79 -3.54
N ALA A 134 19.42 0.58 -2.97
CA ALA A 134 20.48 -0.40 -3.25
C ALA A 134 21.92 0.13 -3.02
N SER A 135 22.10 0.99 -2.03
CA SER A 135 23.39 1.46 -1.53
C SER A 135 23.84 0.57 -0.36
N PHE A 136 24.11 -0.71 -0.66
CA PHE A 136 24.46 -1.69 0.36
C PHE A 136 25.95 -1.61 0.75
N PRO A 137 26.33 -2.05 1.98
CA PRO A 137 27.70 -2.02 2.48
C PRO A 137 28.60 -3.13 1.90
N PHE A 138 28.24 -3.68 0.74
CA PHE A 138 28.99 -4.74 0.04
C PHE A 138 28.88 -4.57 -1.48
N GLU A 139 29.83 -5.16 -2.20
CA GLU A 139 29.83 -5.14 -3.67
C GLU A 139 28.65 -5.94 -4.25
N LYS A 140 28.07 -5.44 -5.33
CA LYS A 140 26.96 -6.09 -6.03
C LYS A 140 27.34 -7.49 -6.51
N GLY A 141 28.54 -7.66 -7.06
CA GLY A 141 28.98 -8.91 -7.70
C GLY A 141 28.00 -9.32 -8.82
N SER A 142 27.64 -10.59 -8.86
CA SER A 142 26.67 -11.15 -9.83
C SER A 142 25.19 -11.01 -9.42
N ARG A 143 24.90 -10.37 -8.29
CA ARG A 143 23.51 -10.20 -7.79
C ARG A 143 22.71 -9.31 -8.72
N ARG A 144 21.41 -9.62 -8.84
CA ARG A 144 20.47 -8.76 -9.54
C ARG A 144 19.74 -7.86 -8.56
N TYR A 145 19.66 -6.56 -8.86
CA TYR A 145 18.85 -5.60 -8.10
C TYR A 145 17.72 -5.08 -8.96
N ILE A 146 16.51 -5.20 -8.45
CA ILE A 146 15.29 -4.88 -9.17
C ILE A 146 14.49 -3.88 -8.35
N ALA A 147 14.17 -2.73 -8.93
CA ALA A 147 13.18 -1.81 -8.40
C ALA A 147 11.81 -2.21 -8.92
N ASP A 148 10.96 -2.77 -8.06
CA ASP A 148 9.65 -3.29 -8.43
C ASP A 148 8.53 -2.35 -8.02
N ALA A 149 7.87 -1.73 -9.01
CA ALA A 149 6.74 -0.84 -8.81
C ALA A 149 6.96 0.20 -7.70
N VAL A 150 8.16 0.79 -7.66
CA VAL A 150 8.49 1.82 -6.65
C VAL A 150 7.63 3.07 -6.81
N SER A 151 7.45 3.79 -5.71
CA SER A 151 6.65 5.02 -5.68
C SER A 151 7.29 6.10 -4.83
N MET A 152 6.95 7.36 -5.11
CA MET A 152 7.45 8.53 -4.41
C MET A 152 6.54 9.74 -4.57
N GLU A 153 6.76 10.78 -3.77
CA GLU A 153 6.20 12.12 -3.99
C GLU A 153 7.26 12.99 -4.70
N GLN A 154 7.13 13.17 -6.01
CA GLN A 154 8.12 13.87 -6.86
C GLN A 154 8.37 15.32 -6.43
N ASN A 155 7.34 16.03 -5.97
CA ASN A 155 7.41 17.41 -5.51
C ASN A 155 8.27 17.61 -4.25
N LEU A 156 8.64 16.54 -3.57
CA LEU A 156 9.54 16.56 -2.41
C LEU A 156 11.01 16.34 -2.79
N MET A 157 11.29 15.98 -4.05
CA MET A 157 12.61 15.53 -4.50
C MET A 157 13.43 16.71 -5.06
N GLY A 158 14.27 17.31 -4.20
CA GLY A 158 15.23 18.34 -4.59
C GLY A 158 16.37 17.81 -5.48
N PRO A 159 17.25 18.72 -5.97
CA PRO A 159 18.37 18.34 -6.84
C PRO A 159 19.29 17.29 -6.22
N GLU A 160 19.55 17.37 -4.91
CA GLU A 160 20.38 16.45 -4.15
C GLU A 160 19.85 15.00 -4.19
N TYR A 161 18.53 14.82 -4.05
CA TYR A 161 17.90 13.51 -4.13
C TYR A 161 17.90 12.95 -5.56
N LYS A 162 17.73 13.81 -6.58
CA LYS A 162 17.85 13.42 -7.99
C LYS A 162 19.23 12.88 -8.29
N GLN A 163 20.29 13.55 -7.81
CA GLN A 163 21.66 13.12 -8.00
C GLN A 163 21.88 11.75 -7.31
N GLN A 164 21.48 11.61 -6.03
CA GLN A 164 21.63 10.37 -5.27
C GLN A 164 20.90 9.20 -5.96
N LEU A 165 19.66 9.42 -6.42
CA LEU A 165 18.90 8.42 -7.19
C LEU A 165 19.59 8.06 -8.51
N SER A 166 20.01 9.07 -9.28
CA SER A 166 20.67 8.84 -10.58
C SER A 166 21.94 7.99 -10.43
N GLU A 167 22.69 8.19 -9.37
CA GLU A 167 23.86 7.37 -9.04
C GLU A 167 23.46 5.95 -8.66
N SER A 168 22.41 5.79 -7.84
CA SER A 168 21.92 4.48 -7.39
C SER A 168 21.34 3.64 -8.53
N PHE A 169 20.72 4.26 -9.55
CA PHE A 169 20.11 3.55 -10.67
C PHE A 169 21.12 2.70 -11.47
N LYS A 170 22.38 3.04 -11.43
CA LYS A 170 23.45 2.23 -12.05
C LYS A 170 23.52 0.82 -11.49
N ASN A 171 23.13 0.63 -10.24
CA ASN A 171 23.18 -0.66 -9.55
C ASN A 171 22.01 -1.59 -9.95
N PHE A 172 20.90 -1.04 -10.44
CA PHE A 172 19.71 -1.82 -10.75
C PHE A 172 19.79 -2.48 -12.14
N ASP A 173 19.27 -3.68 -12.25
CA ASP A 173 19.16 -4.43 -13.51
C ASP A 173 17.79 -4.17 -14.17
N LEU A 174 16.75 -3.92 -13.36
CA LEU A 174 15.44 -3.48 -13.80
C LEU A 174 14.98 -2.32 -12.94
N LEU A 175 14.41 -1.30 -13.57
CA LEU A 175 13.85 -0.12 -12.91
C LEU A 175 12.37 0.02 -13.31
N THR A 176 11.47 -0.12 -12.36
CA THR A 176 10.03 0.06 -12.60
C THR A 176 9.40 0.95 -11.54
N ALA A 177 8.38 1.70 -11.94
CA ALA A 177 7.55 2.50 -11.04
C ALA A 177 6.07 2.28 -11.38
N ARG A 178 5.19 2.51 -10.39
CA ARG A 178 3.76 2.22 -10.53
C ARG A 178 2.91 3.41 -11.01
N GLU A 179 3.48 4.58 -11.10
CA GLU A 179 2.83 5.78 -11.64
C GLU A 179 3.50 6.20 -12.96
N GLU A 180 2.71 6.46 -14.01
CA GLU A 180 3.23 6.87 -15.32
C GLU A 180 3.95 8.22 -15.26
N ASP A 181 3.43 9.16 -14.48
CA ASP A 181 4.06 10.47 -14.25
C ASP A 181 5.40 10.32 -13.51
N ALA A 182 5.51 9.36 -12.56
CA ALA A 182 6.78 9.05 -11.92
C ALA A 182 7.77 8.43 -12.89
N VAL A 183 7.34 7.54 -13.78
CA VAL A 183 8.19 6.96 -14.84
C VAL A 183 8.74 8.08 -15.75
N ALA A 184 7.87 8.96 -16.23
CA ALA A 184 8.28 10.08 -17.07
C ALA A 184 9.30 10.99 -16.36
N TRP A 185 9.04 11.33 -15.09
CA TRP A 185 9.91 12.16 -14.28
C TRP A 185 11.28 11.49 -14.00
N LEU A 186 11.31 10.20 -13.65
CA LEU A 186 12.54 9.46 -13.40
C LEU A 186 13.37 9.33 -14.67
N ASN A 187 12.75 9.07 -15.82
CA ASN A 187 13.41 9.01 -17.11
C ASN A 187 14.03 10.35 -17.54
N SER A 188 13.57 11.48 -17.02
CA SER A 188 14.11 12.80 -17.36
C SER A 188 15.55 13.04 -16.88
N PHE A 189 16.03 12.25 -15.89
CA PHE A 189 17.39 12.36 -15.36
C PHE A 189 18.12 11.03 -15.18
N SER A 190 17.46 9.91 -15.46
CA SER A 190 18.06 8.57 -15.38
C SER A 190 18.87 8.24 -16.63
N SER A 191 20.01 7.59 -16.46
CA SER A 191 20.77 6.98 -17.56
C SER A 191 20.23 5.62 -17.99
N LYS A 192 19.31 5.02 -17.22
CA LYS A 192 18.63 3.75 -17.47
C LYS A 192 17.13 4.01 -17.63
N GLN A 193 16.46 3.19 -18.43
CA GLN A 193 15.04 3.34 -18.70
C GLN A 193 14.18 2.77 -17.58
N PHE A 194 13.30 3.58 -17.05
CA PHE A 194 12.19 3.13 -16.19
C PHE A 194 11.02 2.65 -17.04
N ARG A 195 10.37 1.60 -16.55
CA ARG A 195 9.12 1.08 -17.13
C ARG A 195 7.98 1.22 -16.13
N HIS A 196 6.78 1.46 -16.65
CA HIS A 196 5.56 1.42 -15.86
C HIS A 196 5.14 -0.03 -15.62
N ILE A 197 4.80 -0.37 -14.37
CA ILE A 197 4.09 -1.60 -13.99
C ILE A 197 3.10 -1.30 -12.89
N GLN A 198 2.08 -2.13 -12.78
CA GLN A 198 1.10 -1.98 -11.71
C GLN A 198 1.59 -2.56 -10.37
N ASP A 199 1.00 -2.05 -9.29
CA ASP A 199 1.27 -2.52 -7.93
C ASP A 199 1.15 -4.07 -7.84
N PRO A 200 2.02 -4.73 -7.07
CA PRO A 200 2.01 -6.19 -6.91
C PRO A 200 0.65 -6.80 -6.57
N VAL A 201 -0.26 -6.07 -5.94
CA VAL A 201 -1.61 -6.60 -5.66
C VAL A 201 -2.39 -6.99 -6.91
N PHE A 202 -2.01 -6.43 -8.09
CA PHE A 202 -2.58 -6.82 -9.39
C PHE A 202 -1.79 -7.92 -10.11
N GLN A 203 -0.58 -8.25 -9.65
CA GLN A 203 0.32 -9.17 -10.36
C GLN A 203 0.06 -10.64 -10.04
N ILE A 204 -0.68 -10.96 -8.98
CA ILE A 204 -1.05 -12.33 -8.63
C ILE A 204 -2.50 -12.66 -9.04
N ASP A 205 -2.82 -13.96 -9.09
CA ASP A 205 -4.17 -14.41 -9.40
C ASP A 205 -5.18 -13.84 -8.37
N PRO A 206 -6.26 -13.18 -8.82
CA PRO A 206 -7.31 -12.69 -7.92
C PRO A 206 -7.91 -13.73 -6.98
N LYS A 207 -7.85 -15.02 -7.33
CA LYS A 207 -8.30 -16.11 -6.47
C LYS A 207 -7.52 -16.19 -5.17
N LYS A 208 -6.22 -15.86 -5.18
CA LYS A 208 -5.42 -15.83 -3.96
C LYS A 208 -5.93 -14.82 -2.93
N TRP A 209 -6.49 -13.70 -3.39
CA TRP A 209 -7.14 -12.73 -2.53
C TRP A 209 -8.44 -13.26 -1.93
N GLN A 210 -9.23 -14.03 -2.70
CA GLN A 210 -10.45 -14.67 -2.22
C GLN A 210 -10.14 -15.75 -1.16
N GLU A 211 -9.08 -16.54 -1.38
CA GLU A 211 -8.60 -17.56 -0.44
C GLU A 211 -8.06 -16.95 0.86
N LEU A 212 -7.39 -15.78 0.78
CA LEU A 212 -6.83 -15.08 1.93
C LEU A 212 -7.92 -14.32 2.72
N ALA A 213 -8.98 -13.90 2.05
CA ALA A 213 -10.05 -13.10 2.65
C ALA A 213 -10.81 -13.90 3.71
N GLN A 214 -10.83 -13.39 4.94
CA GLN A 214 -11.65 -13.96 6.01
C GLN A 214 -13.08 -13.42 5.91
N PRO A 215 -14.11 -14.25 5.68
CA PRO A 215 -15.48 -13.79 5.57
C PRO A 215 -15.94 -12.98 6.78
N VAL A 216 -16.73 -11.94 6.52
CA VAL A 216 -17.38 -11.14 7.55
C VAL A 216 -18.87 -11.48 7.60
N ASN A 217 -19.38 -11.77 8.80
CA ASN A 217 -20.77 -12.13 8.95
C ASN A 217 -21.62 -10.87 9.20
N ARG A 218 -22.07 -10.25 8.10
CA ARG A 218 -23.03 -9.12 8.13
C ARG A 218 -24.39 -9.58 7.59
N LYS A 219 -25.46 -9.31 8.35
CA LYS A 219 -26.83 -9.74 7.98
C LYS A 219 -27.42 -8.90 6.86
N LYS A 220 -27.01 -7.64 6.75
CA LYS A 220 -27.49 -6.70 5.74
C LYS A 220 -26.40 -6.34 4.75
N PRO A 221 -26.76 -6.04 3.49
CA PRO A 221 -25.82 -5.47 2.54
C PRO A 221 -25.28 -4.14 3.06
N TYR A 222 -24.02 -3.83 2.72
CA TYR A 222 -23.37 -2.64 3.27
C TYR A 222 -22.52 -1.88 2.24
N LEU A 223 -22.41 -0.57 2.50
CA LEU A 223 -21.41 0.32 1.95
C LEU A 223 -20.15 0.23 2.83
N LEU A 224 -19.04 -0.16 2.24
CA LEU A 224 -17.73 -0.10 2.90
C LEU A 224 -17.11 1.28 2.70
N VAL A 225 -16.77 1.96 3.81
CA VAL A 225 -16.01 3.22 3.79
C VAL A 225 -14.59 2.95 4.30
N TYR A 226 -13.58 3.21 3.47
CA TYR A 226 -12.17 3.08 3.85
C TYR A 226 -11.40 4.35 3.53
N LYS A 227 -11.01 5.09 4.58
CA LYS A 227 -10.38 6.40 4.48
C LYS A 227 -8.92 6.38 4.94
N MET A 228 -8.01 6.90 4.10
CA MET A 228 -6.65 7.28 4.47
C MET A 228 -6.53 8.80 4.70
N ARG A 229 -7.51 9.55 4.18
CA ARG A 229 -7.62 11.00 4.28
C ARG A 229 -9.06 11.32 4.62
N ASP A 230 -9.29 12.30 5.49
CA ASP A 230 -10.63 12.66 5.95
C ASP A 230 -11.10 13.99 5.36
N HIS A 231 -12.39 14.08 5.12
CA HIS A 231 -13.12 15.29 4.72
C HIS A 231 -14.59 15.13 5.07
N LYS A 232 -15.25 16.21 5.56
CA LYS A 232 -16.66 16.21 5.98
C LYS A 232 -17.64 15.66 4.93
N ASN A 233 -17.36 15.87 3.64
CA ASN A 233 -18.23 15.42 2.56
C ASN A 233 -18.21 13.89 2.38
N ILE A 234 -17.21 13.19 2.88
CA ILE A 234 -17.14 11.73 2.77
C ILE A 234 -18.29 11.08 3.53
N ASP A 235 -18.55 11.54 4.75
CA ASP A 235 -19.63 11.02 5.56
C ASP A 235 -21.01 11.37 4.93
N ILE A 236 -21.14 12.58 4.37
CA ILE A 236 -22.36 13.00 3.63
C ILE A 236 -22.58 12.10 2.40
N MET A 237 -21.55 11.86 1.60
CA MET A 237 -21.63 10.99 0.43
C MET A 237 -21.96 9.54 0.84
N ALA A 238 -21.35 9.05 1.92
CA ALA A 238 -21.63 7.72 2.44
C ALA A 238 -23.10 7.56 2.84
N GLU A 239 -23.67 8.54 3.56
CA GLU A 239 -25.08 8.54 3.94
C GLU A 239 -26.01 8.58 2.72
N GLN A 240 -25.69 9.38 1.70
CA GLN A 240 -26.46 9.46 0.45
C GLN A 240 -26.45 8.12 -0.30
N ILE A 241 -25.27 7.51 -0.48
CA ILE A 241 -25.13 6.21 -1.15
C ILE A 241 -25.87 5.13 -0.36
N ALA A 242 -25.68 5.07 0.95
CA ALA A 242 -26.30 4.07 1.82
C ALA A 242 -27.84 4.19 1.80
N LYS A 243 -28.38 5.39 1.95
CA LYS A 243 -29.82 5.65 1.90
C LYS A 243 -30.45 5.27 0.57
N LYS A 244 -29.79 5.66 -0.54
CA LYS A 244 -30.26 5.37 -1.90
C LYS A 244 -30.35 3.87 -2.17
N ASN A 245 -29.36 3.11 -1.70
CA ASN A 245 -29.21 1.68 -2.02
C ASN A 245 -29.70 0.75 -0.89
N GLY A 246 -30.24 1.28 0.20
CA GLY A 246 -30.68 0.48 1.36
C GLY A 246 -29.56 -0.26 2.06
N LEU A 247 -28.38 0.35 2.16
CA LEU A 247 -27.17 -0.25 2.71
C LEU A 247 -26.92 0.22 4.14
N ASP A 248 -26.36 -0.66 4.98
CA ASP A 248 -25.73 -0.24 6.22
C ASP A 248 -24.35 0.37 5.91
N ILE A 249 -23.88 1.33 6.72
CA ILE A 249 -22.52 1.88 6.56
C ILE A 249 -21.55 1.09 7.46
N VAL A 250 -20.47 0.61 6.89
CA VAL A 250 -19.36 -0.01 7.61
C VAL A 250 -18.09 0.77 7.33
N GLU A 251 -17.47 1.33 8.35
CA GLU A 251 -16.21 2.06 8.23
C GLU A 251 -15.06 1.25 8.81
N ILE A 252 -13.96 1.14 8.07
CA ILE A 252 -12.69 0.61 8.54
C ILE A 252 -11.72 1.77 8.74
N LEU A 253 -11.19 1.90 9.95
CA LEU A 253 -10.21 2.93 10.26
C LEU A 253 -8.78 2.49 9.92
N SER A 254 -8.02 3.41 9.32
CA SER A 254 -6.59 3.21 9.07
C SER A 254 -5.74 3.19 10.34
N ASP A 255 -6.19 3.92 11.39
CA ASP A 255 -5.64 3.90 12.76
C ASP A 255 -6.81 4.10 13.75
N PRO A 256 -6.80 3.47 14.94
CA PRO A 256 -7.83 3.68 15.97
C PRO A 256 -7.99 5.14 16.37
N ASP A 257 -9.23 5.62 16.42
CA ASP A 257 -9.59 7.01 16.69
C ASP A 257 -10.61 7.13 17.82
N ALA A 258 -10.29 7.90 18.85
CA ALA A 258 -11.14 8.12 20.02
C ALA A 258 -12.40 8.94 19.71
N SER A 259 -12.42 9.74 18.67
CA SER A 259 -13.62 10.46 18.22
C SER A 259 -14.64 9.55 17.50
N ARG A 260 -14.23 8.35 17.15
CA ARG A 260 -15.00 7.36 16.38
C ARG A 260 -15.18 6.03 17.13
N LEU A 261 -15.31 6.07 18.45
CA LEU A 261 -15.43 4.87 19.30
C LEU A 261 -16.62 3.96 18.96
N LEU A 262 -17.66 4.53 18.34
CA LEU A 262 -18.83 3.78 17.91
C LEU A 262 -18.66 3.08 16.56
N VAL A 263 -17.51 3.29 15.90
CA VAL A 263 -17.17 2.55 14.67
C VAL A 263 -16.78 1.12 15.05
N ASP A 264 -17.51 0.16 14.49
CA ASP A 264 -17.37 -1.26 14.80
C ASP A 264 -15.94 -1.82 14.56
N GLU A 265 -15.18 -1.20 13.64
CA GLU A 265 -14.00 -1.82 13.07
C GLU A 265 -12.71 -0.99 13.29
N GLN A 266 -12.42 -0.71 14.57
CA GLN A 266 -11.22 0.02 15.01
C GLN A 266 -9.90 -0.71 14.77
N ALA A 267 -9.91 -2.04 14.71
CA ALA A 267 -8.68 -2.85 14.70
C ALA A 267 -8.82 -4.11 13.83
N VAL A 268 -9.22 -3.95 12.58
CA VAL A 268 -9.43 -5.07 11.64
C VAL A 268 -8.12 -5.81 11.33
N SER A 269 -8.14 -7.14 11.22
CA SER A 269 -7.01 -7.93 10.71
C SER A 269 -6.87 -7.77 9.19
N VAL A 270 -5.70 -8.10 8.63
CA VAL A 270 -5.45 -7.99 7.20
C VAL A 270 -6.38 -8.89 6.39
N GLU A 271 -6.62 -10.11 6.86
CA GLU A 271 -7.53 -11.06 6.20
C GLU A 271 -9.00 -10.60 6.29
N LYS A 272 -9.42 -10.03 7.43
CA LYS A 272 -10.76 -9.44 7.56
C LYS A 272 -10.94 -8.18 6.71
N PHE A 273 -9.89 -7.37 6.56
CA PHE A 273 -9.92 -6.23 5.65
C PHE A 273 -10.31 -6.68 4.23
N LEU A 274 -9.66 -7.72 3.70
CA LEU A 274 -10.04 -8.32 2.43
C LEU A 274 -11.48 -8.86 2.45
N GLY A 275 -11.90 -9.50 3.54
CA GLY A 275 -13.27 -10.00 3.71
C GLY A 275 -14.33 -8.91 3.67
N TYR A 276 -14.02 -7.71 4.20
CA TYR A 276 -14.91 -6.55 4.08
C TYR A 276 -15.04 -6.07 2.64
N PHE A 277 -13.95 -6.02 1.88
CA PHE A 277 -14.03 -5.71 0.45
C PHE A 277 -14.80 -6.78 -0.33
N ALA A 278 -14.52 -8.05 -0.06
CA ALA A 278 -15.19 -9.17 -0.73
C ALA A 278 -16.72 -9.18 -0.48
N GLY A 279 -17.16 -8.80 0.71
CA GLY A 279 -18.59 -8.79 1.09
C GLY A 279 -19.33 -7.49 0.84
N ALA A 280 -18.65 -6.39 0.50
CA ALA A 280 -19.28 -5.10 0.28
C ALA A 280 -20.20 -5.08 -0.94
N SER A 281 -21.32 -4.36 -0.85
CA SER A 281 -22.20 -4.05 -2.00
C SER A 281 -21.70 -2.82 -2.76
N PHE A 282 -21.13 -1.85 -2.04
CA PHE A 282 -20.52 -0.66 -2.61
C PHE A 282 -19.29 -0.25 -1.77
N VAL A 283 -18.33 0.43 -2.37
CA VAL A 283 -17.14 0.93 -1.68
C VAL A 283 -16.97 2.43 -1.91
N LEU A 284 -16.68 3.17 -0.84
CA LEU A 284 -16.27 4.57 -0.88
C LEU A 284 -14.90 4.69 -0.24
N THR A 285 -13.90 5.18 -0.98
CA THR A 285 -12.52 5.17 -0.49
C THR A 285 -11.71 6.39 -0.90
N THR A 286 -10.71 6.75 -0.08
CA THR A 286 -9.66 7.73 -0.41
C THR A 286 -8.28 7.06 -0.52
N SER A 287 -8.26 5.72 -0.62
CA SER A 287 -7.04 4.92 -0.59
C SER A 287 -6.77 4.27 -1.93
N PHE A 288 -5.52 4.31 -2.39
CA PHE A 288 -5.09 3.54 -3.56
C PHE A 288 -5.43 2.05 -3.40
N HIS A 289 -5.05 1.42 -2.28
CA HIS A 289 -5.37 0.01 -2.07
C HIS A 289 -6.87 -0.26 -1.85
N GLY A 290 -7.60 0.73 -1.32
CA GLY A 290 -9.07 0.67 -1.29
C GLY A 290 -9.67 0.58 -2.69
N THR A 291 -9.17 1.40 -3.61
CA THR A 291 -9.54 1.36 -5.04
C THR A 291 -9.13 0.03 -5.69
N ALA A 292 -7.87 -0.40 -5.45
CA ALA A 292 -7.35 -1.64 -6.01
C ALA A 292 -8.19 -2.86 -5.59
N PHE A 293 -8.49 -3.02 -4.30
CA PHE A 293 -9.31 -4.14 -3.84
C PHE A 293 -10.78 -4.03 -4.23
N SER A 294 -11.31 -2.82 -4.44
CA SER A 294 -12.64 -2.66 -5.06
C SER A 294 -12.69 -3.25 -6.46
N LEU A 295 -11.66 -3.02 -7.27
CA LEU A 295 -11.52 -3.59 -8.61
C LEU A 295 -11.32 -5.11 -8.57
N ILE A 296 -10.38 -5.59 -7.73
CA ILE A 296 -10.07 -7.03 -7.59
C ILE A 296 -11.29 -7.84 -7.17
N PHE A 297 -12.10 -7.33 -6.23
CA PHE A 297 -13.32 -7.97 -5.77
C PHE A 297 -14.58 -7.57 -6.57
N LYS A 298 -14.39 -6.85 -7.68
CA LYS A 298 -15.47 -6.46 -8.62
C LYS A 298 -16.61 -5.69 -7.94
N LYS A 299 -16.27 -4.66 -7.16
CA LYS A 299 -17.25 -3.86 -6.43
C LYS A 299 -17.60 -2.59 -7.19
N GLN A 300 -18.86 -2.16 -7.08
CA GLN A 300 -19.21 -0.79 -7.42
C GLN A 300 -18.54 0.14 -6.41
N PHE A 301 -17.90 1.21 -6.87
CA PHE A 301 -17.15 2.08 -5.97
C PHE A 301 -17.03 3.52 -6.47
N TYR A 302 -16.68 4.40 -5.55
CA TYR A 302 -16.07 5.70 -5.85
C TYR A 302 -14.76 5.84 -5.11
N SER A 303 -13.77 6.35 -5.82
CA SER A 303 -12.48 6.78 -5.27
C SER A 303 -12.46 8.31 -5.20
N LEU A 304 -12.22 8.88 -4.00
CA LEU A 304 -12.34 10.32 -3.78
C LEU A 304 -11.00 11.02 -3.95
N ALA A 305 -10.98 12.01 -4.85
CA ALA A 305 -9.83 12.85 -5.13
C ALA A 305 -9.87 14.14 -4.30
N PHE A 306 -8.70 14.59 -3.85
CA PHE A 306 -8.52 15.83 -3.11
C PHE A 306 -7.96 16.96 -3.96
N GLY A 307 -7.59 16.67 -5.21
CA GLY A 307 -7.04 17.65 -6.15
C GLY A 307 -5.57 17.99 -5.87
N ASP A 308 -4.82 17.11 -5.22
CA ASP A 308 -3.40 17.27 -4.96
C ASP A 308 -2.56 16.13 -5.59
N GLY A 309 -1.23 16.30 -5.60
CA GLY A 309 -0.31 15.35 -6.22
C GLY A 309 -0.33 13.92 -5.64
N LYS A 310 -1.07 13.66 -4.56
CA LYS A 310 -1.21 12.33 -3.97
C LYS A 310 -2.27 11.49 -4.67
N ASP A 311 -3.10 12.11 -5.49
CA ASP A 311 -4.18 11.45 -6.22
C ASP A 311 -3.66 10.73 -7.48
N SER A 312 -2.43 11.04 -7.94
CA SER A 312 -1.82 10.52 -9.20
C SER A 312 -1.85 9.00 -9.31
N ARG A 313 -1.60 8.27 -8.21
CA ARG A 313 -1.61 6.81 -8.17
C ARG A 313 -2.97 6.20 -8.53
N VAL A 314 -4.02 6.75 -7.94
CA VAL A 314 -5.39 6.30 -8.20
C VAL A 314 -5.81 6.69 -9.61
N LYS A 315 -5.46 7.90 -10.03
CA LYS A 315 -5.74 8.41 -11.39
C LYS A 315 -5.11 7.51 -12.45
N SER A 316 -3.80 7.27 -12.37
CA SER A 316 -3.07 6.40 -13.31
C SER A 316 -3.68 5.00 -13.39
N LEU A 317 -4.02 4.38 -12.24
CA LEU A 317 -4.67 3.09 -12.20
C LEU A 317 -6.03 3.10 -12.92
N LEU A 318 -6.91 4.05 -12.60
CA LEU A 318 -8.27 4.06 -13.15
C LEU A 318 -8.29 4.42 -14.64
N GLU A 319 -7.36 5.26 -15.10
CA GLU A 319 -7.15 5.57 -16.53
C GLU A 319 -6.68 4.33 -17.28
N SER A 320 -5.71 3.58 -16.75
CA SER A 320 -5.17 2.37 -17.41
C SER A 320 -6.19 1.25 -17.62
N ILE A 321 -7.26 1.21 -16.82
CA ILE A 321 -8.33 0.19 -16.91
C ILE A 321 -9.66 0.74 -17.44
N GLY A 322 -9.67 2.03 -17.87
CA GLY A 322 -10.83 2.66 -18.52
C GLY A 322 -12.03 2.95 -17.63
N VAL A 323 -11.80 3.20 -16.32
CA VAL A 323 -12.84 3.59 -15.35
C VAL A 323 -12.47 4.85 -14.58
N ALA A 324 -11.86 5.81 -15.26
CA ALA A 324 -11.45 7.09 -14.69
C ALA A 324 -12.61 7.90 -14.10
N ASP A 325 -13.83 7.70 -14.60
CA ASP A 325 -15.08 8.28 -14.09
C ASP A 325 -15.37 7.89 -12.62
N ARG A 326 -14.78 6.80 -12.12
CA ARG A 326 -14.92 6.37 -10.72
C ARG A 326 -14.11 7.22 -9.74
N MET A 327 -13.25 8.07 -10.23
CA MET A 327 -12.53 9.04 -9.42
C MET A 327 -13.29 10.36 -9.41
N ILE A 328 -13.90 10.68 -8.29
CA ILE A 328 -14.74 11.90 -8.13
C ILE A 328 -14.08 12.86 -7.12
N PRO A 329 -14.12 14.18 -7.36
CA PRO A 329 -13.63 15.15 -6.38
C PRO A 329 -14.38 15.05 -5.05
N VAL A 330 -13.67 15.05 -3.93
CA VAL A 330 -14.28 14.97 -2.59
C VAL A 330 -15.24 16.15 -2.29
N GLN A 331 -15.12 17.26 -3.04
CA GLN A 331 -15.95 18.46 -2.88
C GLN A 331 -17.16 18.49 -3.83
N SER A 332 -17.27 17.54 -4.77
CA SER A 332 -18.37 17.49 -5.71
C SER A 332 -19.65 16.92 -5.07
N GLU A 333 -20.77 17.19 -5.71
CA GLU A 333 -21.99 16.44 -5.45
C GLU A 333 -21.88 15.02 -5.99
N LEU A 334 -22.60 14.09 -5.36
CA LEU A 334 -22.61 12.71 -5.81
C LEU A 334 -23.43 12.62 -7.10
N LEU A 335 -22.75 12.31 -8.21
CA LEU A 335 -23.39 12.06 -9.49
C LEU A 335 -23.80 10.58 -9.61
N GLU A 336 -24.95 10.34 -10.24
CA GLU A 336 -25.31 8.98 -10.64
C GLU A 336 -24.41 8.52 -11.80
N MET A 337 -23.80 7.38 -11.64
CA MET A 337 -23.00 6.76 -12.70
C MET A 337 -23.55 5.37 -13.03
N PRO A 338 -23.50 4.96 -14.30
CA PRO A 338 -23.86 3.59 -14.66
C PRO A 338 -22.98 2.60 -13.90
N GLU A 339 -23.46 1.38 -13.71
CA GLU A 339 -22.65 0.33 -13.09
C GLU A 339 -21.36 0.05 -13.91
N ILE A 340 -20.30 -0.34 -13.21
CA ILE A 340 -19.04 -0.74 -13.85
C ILE A 340 -19.28 -2.04 -14.62
N ASP A 341 -18.95 -2.03 -15.91
CA ASP A 341 -18.88 -3.26 -16.70
C ASP A 341 -17.61 -4.05 -16.38
N TYR A 342 -17.74 -4.98 -15.46
CA TYR A 342 -16.62 -5.81 -15.04
C TYR A 342 -16.18 -6.87 -16.07
N VAL A 343 -16.87 -7.07 -17.16
CA VAL A 343 -16.39 -7.93 -18.25
C VAL A 343 -15.19 -7.25 -18.90
N LYS A 344 -15.34 -5.97 -19.30
CA LYS A 344 -14.28 -5.17 -19.89
C LYS A 344 -13.13 -4.94 -18.90
N VAL A 345 -13.44 -4.47 -17.68
CA VAL A 345 -12.44 -4.19 -16.64
C VAL A 345 -11.62 -5.42 -16.30
N THR A 346 -12.21 -6.62 -16.22
CA THR A 346 -11.49 -7.86 -15.95
C THR A 346 -10.49 -8.19 -17.05
N SER A 347 -10.85 -7.96 -18.32
CA SER A 347 -9.95 -8.18 -19.46
C SER A 347 -8.72 -7.26 -19.39
N GLU A 348 -8.93 -5.98 -19.12
CA GLU A 348 -7.83 -5.01 -18.97
C GLU A 348 -6.92 -5.35 -17.77
N MET A 349 -7.52 -5.68 -16.63
CA MET A 349 -6.76 -6.11 -15.45
C MET A 349 -5.94 -7.37 -15.70
N GLU A 350 -6.45 -8.33 -16.49
CA GLU A 350 -5.73 -9.55 -16.85
C GLU A 350 -4.52 -9.25 -17.74
N THR A 351 -4.67 -8.31 -18.69
CA THR A 351 -3.56 -7.83 -19.54
C THR A 351 -2.48 -7.18 -18.68
N ILE A 352 -2.86 -6.23 -17.84
CA ILE A 352 -1.97 -5.54 -16.91
C ILE A 352 -1.24 -6.53 -15.99
N ARG A 353 -1.96 -7.51 -15.46
CA ARG A 353 -1.38 -8.56 -14.62
C ARG A 353 -0.27 -9.30 -15.33
N LYS A 354 -0.54 -9.78 -16.55
CA LYS A 354 0.43 -10.54 -17.36
C LYS A 354 1.65 -9.69 -17.71
N GLU A 355 1.45 -8.47 -18.17
CA GLU A 355 2.54 -7.58 -18.55
C GLU A 355 3.46 -7.27 -17.36
N SER A 356 2.87 -6.86 -16.22
CA SER A 356 3.63 -6.50 -15.02
C SER A 356 4.36 -7.72 -14.43
N SER A 357 3.68 -8.86 -14.26
CA SER A 357 4.30 -10.06 -13.71
C SER A 357 5.39 -10.62 -14.62
N ASN A 358 5.17 -10.64 -15.95
CA ASN A 358 6.15 -11.14 -16.91
C ASN A 358 7.42 -10.26 -16.91
N LEU A 359 7.27 -8.94 -16.82
CA LEU A 359 8.42 -8.03 -16.78
C LEU A 359 9.31 -8.31 -15.56
N LEU A 360 8.72 -8.48 -14.39
CA LEU A 360 9.47 -8.83 -13.18
C LEU A 360 10.13 -10.21 -13.31
N LEU A 361 9.40 -11.23 -13.71
CA LEU A 361 9.91 -12.61 -13.80
C LEU A 361 10.99 -12.77 -14.86
N GLN A 362 10.86 -12.11 -16.02
CA GLN A 362 11.92 -12.12 -17.06
C GLN A 362 13.21 -11.47 -16.61
N SER A 363 13.17 -10.50 -15.72
CA SER A 363 14.38 -9.88 -15.18
C SER A 363 15.14 -10.80 -14.22
N LEU A 364 14.52 -11.88 -13.78
CA LEU A 364 15.09 -12.88 -12.86
C LEU A 364 15.56 -14.16 -13.59
N SER A 365 15.23 -14.32 -14.86
CA SER A 365 15.64 -15.47 -15.70
C SER A 365 17.09 -15.41 -16.16
#